data_88dd8da67fc2df8822e5475c3975d260
#
_entry.id   88dd8da67fc2df8822e5475c3975d260
#
_cell.length_a   1.000
_cell.length_b   1.000
_cell.length_c   1.000
_cell.angle_alpha   90.00
_cell.angle_beta   90.00
_cell.angle_gamma   90.00
#
_symmetry.space_group_name_H-M   'P 1'
#
loop_
_entity.id
_entity.type
_entity.pdbx_description
1 polymer ?
#
loop_
_entity_poly.entity_id
_entity_poly.type
_entity_poly.pdbx_seq_one_letter_code
_entity_poly.pdbx_strand_id
1 'polypeptide(L)'
;VYKRQDKALMPIVNELFRGLNLPVMIKENAMRDFLSISDLSIATSGTATLESCILECPPIICYKTNFINYSIISRMLKIKDIGLPNLLFGKRYYYELLQKDCNKDNILKAALETTKLDEFNSRNANDLRALLKGKGYSGASRLLSSL
;
A
#
# COMPACT_ATOMS: atom_id res chain seq x y z
N VAL A 1 -15.91 6.23 6.77
CA VAL A 1 -15.61 7.09 5.62
C VAL A 1 -14.81 6.29 4.65
N TYR A 2 -15.47 5.54 3.82
CA TYR A 2 -14.74 5.13 2.68
C TYR A 2 -15.64 4.86 1.53
N LYS A 3 -15.51 5.83 0.83
CA LYS A 3 -14.85 5.93 -0.41
C LYS A 3 -15.61 5.23 -1.49
N ARG A 4 -16.34 6.00 -1.95
CA ARG A 4 -16.46 6.20 -3.41
C ARG A 4 -15.24 5.63 -4.12
N GLN A 5 -15.23 4.34 -4.33
CA GLN A 5 -14.71 3.83 -5.56
C GLN A 5 -15.55 4.49 -6.63
N ASP A 6 -14.91 5.39 -7.33
CA ASP A 6 -15.60 6.25 -8.26
C ASP A 6 -16.17 5.34 -9.35
N LYS A 7 -17.50 5.19 -9.41
CA LYS A 7 -18.17 4.41 -10.46
C LYS A 7 -17.71 4.83 -11.86
N ALA A 8 -17.21 6.07 -11.97
CA ALA A 8 -16.60 6.59 -13.17
C ALA A 8 -15.31 5.87 -13.61
N LEU A 9 -14.61 5.19 -12.70
CA LEU A 9 -13.37 4.46 -13.03
C LEU A 9 -13.63 3.07 -13.60
N MET A 10 -14.78 2.46 -13.32
CA MET A 10 -15.08 1.10 -13.76
C MET A 10 -15.03 0.89 -15.28
N PRO A 11 -15.54 1.81 -16.11
CA PRO A 11 -15.41 1.69 -17.56
C PRO A 11 -13.94 1.70 -18.01
N ILE A 12 -13.13 2.58 -17.41
CA ILE A 12 -11.70 2.69 -17.72
C ILE A 12 -10.95 1.41 -17.33
N VAL A 13 -11.23 0.89 -16.14
CA VAL A 13 -10.63 -0.36 -15.66
C VAL A 13 -11.01 -1.53 -16.56
N ASN A 14 -12.28 -1.68 -16.90
CA ASN A 14 -12.75 -2.72 -17.80
C ASN A 14 -12.11 -2.63 -19.19
N GLU A 15 -11.90 -1.42 -19.70
CA GLU A 15 -11.23 -1.20 -20.97
C GLU A 15 -9.76 -1.59 -20.94
N LEU A 16 -9.04 -1.22 -19.88
CA LEU A 16 -7.63 -1.56 -19.69
C LEU A 16 -7.38 -3.07 -19.65
N PHE A 17 -8.32 -3.84 -19.11
CA PHE A 17 -8.21 -5.30 -19.03
C PHE A 17 -8.86 -6.02 -20.21
N ARG A 18 -9.56 -5.30 -21.10
CA ARG A 18 -10.19 -5.88 -22.29
C ARG A 18 -9.12 -6.44 -23.23
N GLY A 19 -9.25 -7.71 -23.58
CA GLY A 19 -8.33 -8.39 -24.51
C GLY A 19 -7.07 -8.95 -23.87
N LEU A 20 -6.88 -8.78 -22.56
CA LEU A 20 -5.84 -9.51 -21.84
C LEU A 20 -6.32 -10.94 -21.59
N ASN A 21 -5.53 -11.92 -22.03
CA ASN A 21 -5.80 -13.33 -21.74
C ASN A 21 -5.30 -13.70 -20.34
N LEU A 22 -5.84 -13.00 -19.32
CA LEU A 22 -5.48 -13.17 -17.90
C LEU A 22 -6.76 -13.39 -17.10
N PRO A 23 -6.71 -14.21 -16.04
CA PRO A 23 -7.83 -14.39 -15.12
C PRO A 23 -7.96 -13.15 -14.21
N VAL A 24 -8.67 -12.14 -14.70
CA VAL A 24 -8.88 -10.87 -13.97
C VAL A 24 -10.26 -10.87 -13.34
N MET A 25 -10.33 -10.60 -12.04
CA MET A 25 -11.58 -10.36 -11.33
C MET A 25 -11.65 -8.90 -10.90
N ILE A 26 -12.73 -8.22 -11.29
CA ILE A 26 -12.98 -6.81 -10.93
C ILE A 26 -14.25 -6.77 -10.09
N LYS A 27 -14.16 -6.26 -8.86
CA LYS A 27 -15.28 -6.17 -7.93
C LYS A 27 -15.19 -4.90 -7.09
N GLU A 28 -16.30 -4.21 -6.96
CA GLU A 28 -16.43 -3.04 -6.08
C GLU A 28 -16.58 -3.48 -4.61
N ASN A 29 -16.08 -2.66 -3.68
CA ASN A 29 -16.22 -2.83 -2.24
C ASN A 29 -15.70 -4.18 -1.69
N ALA A 30 -14.80 -4.85 -2.41
CA ALA A 30 -14.27 -6.16 -2.06
C ALA A 30 -12.79 -6.13 -1.61
N MET A 31 -12.27 -4.95 -1.20
CA MET A 31 -10.86 -4.81 -0.87
C MET A 31 -10.41 -5.79 0.21
N ARG A 32 -11.17 -5.91 1.32
CA ARG A 32 -10.82 -6.81 2.42
C ARG A 32 -10.87 -8.28 2.00
N ASP A 33 -11.87 -8.65 1.19
CA ASP A 33 -12.02 -10.00 0.68
C ASP A 33 -10.81 -10.36 -0.19
N PHE A 34 -10.42 -9.47 -1.11
CA PHE A 34 -9.24 -9.68 -1.94
C PHE A 34 -7.94 -9.72 -1.14
N LEU A 35 -7.75 -8.80 -0.20
CA LEU A 35 -6.55 -8.78 0.63
C LEU A 35 -6.39 -10.06 1.47
N SER A 36 -7.50 -10.66 1.93
CA SER A 36 -7.46 -11.89 2.75
C SER A 36 -7.08 -13.15 1.99
N ILE A 37 -7.09 -13.13 0.66
CA ILE A 37 -6.79 -14.27 -0.21
C ILE A 37 -5.62 -14.01 -1.18
N SER A 38 -5.01 -12.83 -1.11
CA SER A 38 -3.94 -12.43 -2.03
C SER A 38 -2.57 -12.57 -1.39
N ASP A 39 -1.60 -13.01 -2.15
CA ASP A 39 -0.19 -13.15 -1.73
C ASP A 39 0.51 -11.81 -1.60
N LEU A 40 0.05 -10.80 -2.32
CA LEU A 40 0.55 -9.42 -2.26
C LEU A 40 -0.49 -8.42 -2.78
N SER A 41 -0.30 -7.15 -2.45
CA SER A 41 -1.10 -6.05 -3.01
C SER A 41 -0.23 -4.97 -3.66
N ILE A 42 -0.77 -4.32 -4.66
CA ILE A 42 -0.19 -3.10 -5.24
C ILE A 42 -1.16 -1.97 -4.90
N ALA A 43 -0.73 -1.04 -4.07
CA ALA A 43 -1.59 0.00 -3.54
C ALA A 43 -0.91 1.37 -3.54
N THR A 44 -1.70 2.42 -3.65
CA THR A 44 -1.20 3.78 -3.39
C THR A 44 -1.04 4.00 -1.89
N SER A 45 -0.17 4.92 -1.48
CA SER A 45 0.00 5.29 -0.08
C SER A 45 -1.34 5.70 0.57
N GLY A 46 -1.57 5.24 1.80
CA GLY A 46 -2.78 5.52 2.58
C GLY A 46 -3.15 4.37 3.51
N THR A 47 -4.34 4.45 4.11
CA THR A 47 -4.85 3.43 5.06
C THR A 47 -5.01 2.04 4.44
N ALA A 48 -5.21 1.96 3.13
CA ALA A 48 -5.27 0.68 2.40
C ALA A 48 -4.00 -0.16 2.58
N THR A 49 -2.82 0.47 2.67
CA THR A 49 -1.55 -0.22 2.89
C THR A 49 -1.44 -0.79 4.30
N LEU A 50 -2.01 -0.13 5.31
CA LEU A 50 -2.10 -0.68 6.67
C LEU A 50 -3.04 -1.87 6.74
N GLU A 51 -4.23 -1.77 6.12
CA GLU A 51 -5.18 -2.89 6.08
C GLU A 51 -4.56 -4.10 5.38
N SER A 52 -3.82 -3.87 4.31
CA SER A 52 -3.08 -4.90 3.59
C SER A 52 -2.09 -5.63 4.51
N CYS A 53 -1.26 -4.88 5.23
CA CYS A 53 -0.31 -5.47 6.18
C CYS A 53 -1.00 -6.24 7.31
N ILE A 54 -2.10 -5.70 7.87
CA ILE A 54 -2.85 -6.35 8.95
C ILE A 54 -3.45 -7.68 8.49
N LEU A 55 -3.83 -7.79 7.23
CA LEU A 55 -4.38 -9.01 6.62
C LEU A 55 -3.29 -9.94 6.06
N GLU A 56 -2.03 -9.70 6.39
CA GLU A 56 -0.87 -10.49 5.96
C GLU A 56 -0.62 -10.48 4.45
N CYS A 57 -1.23 -9.52 3.75
CA CYS A 57 -1.05 -9.27 2.34
C CYS A 57 -0.04 -8.11 2.16
N PRO A 58 1.25 -8.37 1.94
CA PRO A 58 2.27 -7.33 1.92
C PRO A 58 2.05 -6.35 0.77
N PRO A 59 2.03 -5.03 1.04
CA PRO A 59 1.83 -4.04 -0.02
C PRO A 59 3.13 -3.68 -0.72
N ILE A 60 3.06 -3.55 -2.05
CA ILE A 60 3.99 -2.74 -2.85
C ILE A 60 3.34 -1.36 -2.97
N ILE A 61 3.96 -0.37 -2.35
CA ILE A 61 3.42 0.97 -2.25
C ILE A 61 3.86 1.77 -3.48
N CYS A 62 2.92 2.05 -4.36
CA CYS A 62 3.16 2.79 -5.59
C CYS A 62 2.59 4.20 -5.49
N TYR A 63 3.42 5.20 -5.78
CA TYR A 63 2.96 6.59 -5.75
C TYR A 63 3.55 7.38 -6.91
N LYS A 64 2.65 7.93 -7.73
CA LYS A 64 3.00 8.79 -8.85
C LYS A 64 2.10 10.01 -8.84
N THR A 65 2.69 11.18 -8.75
CA THR A 65 1.96 12.45 -8.74
C THR A 65 2.72 13.50 -9.55
N ASN A 66 2.12 14.66 -9.75
CA ASN A 66 2.79 15.75 -10.43
C ASN A 66 4.06 16.14 -9.68
N PHE A 67 5.15 16.38 -10.41
CA PHE A 67 6.48 16.68 -9.87
C PHE A 67 6.46 17.84 -8.88
N ILE A 68 5.65 18.86 -9.12
CA ILE A 68 5.52 20.03 -8.26
C ILE A 68 4.99 19.63 -6.87
N ASN A 69 3.92 18.85 -6.84
CA ASN A 69 3.32 18.39 -5.59
C ASN A 69 4.28 17.49 -4.81
N TYR A 70 5.00 16.59 -5.50
CA TYR A 70 5.99 15.73 -4.88
C TYR A 70 7.14 16.52 -4.26
N SER A 71 7.69 17.50 -4.99
CA SER A 71 8.81 18.32 -4.51
C SER A 71 8.43 19.16 -3.29
N ILE A 72 7.21 19.68 -3.24
CA ILE A 72 6.70 20.43 -2.08
C ILE A 72 6.54 19.49 -0.88
N ILE A 73 5.87 18.36 -1.06
CA ILE A 73 5.61 17.40 0.01
C ILE A 73 6.91 16.82 0.57
N SER A 74 7.84 16.41 -0.28
CA SER A 74 9.12 15.83 0.14
C SER A 74 10.02 16.81 0.88
N ARG A 75 9.99 18.10 0.51
CA ARG A 75 10.74 19.15 1.21
C ARG A 75 10.11 19.54 2.55
N MET A 76 8.78 19.64 2.60
CA MET A 76 8.07 20.04 3.81
C MET A 76 8.15 18.97 4.91
N LEU A 77 8.11 17.70 4.54
CA LEU A 77 7.96 16.63 5.52
C LEU A 77 9.28 16.00 5.95
N LYS A 78 10.41 16.23 5.23
CA LYS A 78 11.70 15.55 5.47
C LYS A 78 11.61 14.04 5.64
N ILE A 79 10.53 13.43 5.14
CA ILE A 79 10.15 12.05 5.37
C ILE A 79 10.81 11.19 4.29
N LYS A 80 11.50 10.13 4.69
CA LYS A 80 12.13 9.17 3.78
C LYS A 80 11.13 8.19 3.17
N ASP A 81 10.06 7.89 3.89
CA ASP A 81 9.04 6.92 3.53
C ASP A 81 7.67 7.59 3.54
N ILE A 82 6.78 7.19 2.64
CA ILE A 82 5.41 7.74 2.53
C ILE A 82 4.35 6.70 2.89
N GLY A 83 4.73 5.44 2.94
CA GLY A 83 3.84 4.34 3.29
C GLY A 83 3.61 4.28 4.79
N LEU A 84 2.35 4.34 5.21
CA LEU A 84 2.00 4.28 6.63
C LEU A 84 2.62 3.10 7.39
N PRO A 85 2.72 1.87 6.84
CA PRO A 85 3.39 0.78 7.53
C PRO A 85 4.86 1.07 7.81
N ASN A 86 5.61 1.57 6.82
CA ASN A 86 7.03 1.90 6.99
C ASN A 86 7.23 3.05 7.97
N LEU A 87 6.38 4.06 7.94
CA LEU A 87 6.38 5.17 8.90
C LEU A 87 6.15 4.67 10.33
N LEU A 88 5.19 3.79 10.55
CA LEU A 88 4.89 3.24 11.88
C LEU A 88 6.03 2.37 12.43
N PHE A 89 6.72 1.64 11.58
CA PHE A 89 7.90 0.85 11.96
C PHE A 89 9.17 1.69 12.11
N GLY A 90 9.19 2.93 11.61
CA GLY A 90 10.38 3.77 11.57
C GLY A 90 11.48 3.25 10.64
N LYS A 91 11.16 2.28 9.79
CA LYS A 91 12.05 1.69 8.79
C LYS A 91 11.29 1.08 7.62
N ARG A 92 11.95 0.99 6.46
CA ARG A 92 11.36 0.47 5.23
C ARG A 92 11.35 -1.05 5.22
N TYR A 93 10.21 -1.63 5.55
CA TYR A 93 9.95 -3.06 5.43
C TYR A 93 9.29 -3.41 4.09
N TYR A 94 8.47 -2.51 3.56
CA TYR A 94 7.70 -2.72 2.34
C TYR A 94 8.23 -1.82 1.23
N TYR A 95 8.18 -2.32 0.00
CA TYR A 95 8.63 -1.56 -1.17
C TYR A 95 7.81 -0.29 -1.36
N GLU A 96 8.51 0.82 -1.54
CA GLU A 96 7.93 2.11 -1.95
C GLU A 96 8.53 2.53 -3.28
N LEU A 97 7.72 2.47 -4.32
CA LEU A 97 8.08 2.83 -5.67
C LEU A 97 7.47 4.21 -5.97
N LEU A 98 8.35 5.23 -5.97
CA LEU A 98 7.94 6.62 -6.07
C LEU A 98 8.31 7.20 -7.42
N GLN A 99 7.41 7.98 -8.01
CA GLN A 99 7.63 8.72 -9.25
C GLN A 99 8.24 7.87 -10.38
N LYS A 100 9.50 8.10 -10.77
CA LYS A 100 10.21 7.37 -11.82
C LYS A 100 10.43 5.89 -11.48
N ASP A 101 10.54 5.58 -10.20
CA ASP A 101 10.74 4.21 -9.72
C ASP A 101 9.44 3.41 -9.75
N CYS A 102 8.27 4.09 -9.83
CA CYS A 102 6.98 3.47 -10.06
C CYS A 102 6.81 3.13 -11.55
N ASN A 103 7.47 2.07 -11.98
CA ASN A 103 7.47 1.54 -13.34
C ASN A 103 7.29 0.02 -13.35
N LYS A 104 6.97 -0.53 -14.51
CA LYS A 104 6.65 -1.95 -14.71
C LYS A 104 7.73 -2.88 -14.17
N ASP A 105 9.00 -2.62 -14.48
CA ASP A 105 10.10 -3.52 -14.17
C ASP A 105 10.38 -3.55 -12.66
N ASN A 106 10.34 -2.40 -12.01
CA ASN A 106 10.49 -2.31 -10.56
C ASN A 106 9.31 -2.92 -9.80
N ILE A 107 8.09 -2.75 -10.30
CA ILE A 107 6.91 -3.40 -9.72
C ILE A 107 7.03 -4.92 -9.81
N LEU A 108 7.40 -5.45 -10.97
CA LEU A 108 7.59 -6.88 -11.17
C LEU A 108 8.69 -7.43 -10.26
N LYS A 109 9.83 -6.74 -10.18
CA LYS A 109 10.93 -7.12 -9.30
C LYS A 109 10.46 -7.17 -7.84
N ALA A 110 9.82 -6.10 -7.36
CA ALA A 110 9.31 -6.04 -6.00
C ALA A 110 8.29 -7.15 -5.72
N ALA A 111 7.40 -7.48 -6.67
CA ALA A 111 6.45 -8.57 -6.54
C ALA A 111 7.14 -9.92 -6.35
N LEU A 112 8.11 -10.24 -7.20
CA LEU A 112 8.86 -11.50 -7.13
C LEU A 112 9.71 -11.64 -5.85
N GLU A 113 10.18 -10.54 -5.29
CA GLU A 113 10.93 -10.55 -4.03
C GLU A 113 9.99 -10.65 -2.82
N THR A 114 8.86 -9.96 -2.84
CA THR A 114 7.89 -9.93 -1.74
C THR A 114 7.23 -11.30 -1.51
N THR A 115 6.90 -12.03 -2.57
CA THR A 115 6.27 -13.37 -2.47
C THR A 115 7.18 -14.45 -1.89
N LYS A 116 8.47 -14.18 -1.71
CA LYS A 116 9.42 -15.11 -1.10
C LYS A 116 9.55 -14.94 0.42
N LEU A 117 8.84 -13.99 1.01
CA LEU A 117 9.04 -13.53 2.40
C LEU A 117 7.83 -13.80 3.31
N ASP A 118 7.18 -14.95 3.18
CA ASP A 118 5.93 -15.26 3.90
C ASP A 118 6.06 -15.15 5.44
N GLU A 119 7.09 -15.78 6.03
CA GLU A 119 7.32 -15.70 7.48
C GLU A 119 7.59 -14.26 7.95
N PHE A 120 8.32 -13.49 7.17
CA PHE A 120 8.60 -12.09 7.45
C PHE A 120 7.34 -11.23 7.40
N ASN A 121 6.46 -11.49 6.43
CA ASN A 121 5.21 -10.77 6.27
C ASN A 121 4.25 -11.06 7.44
N SER A 122 4.10 -12.31 7.84
CA SER A 122 3.28 -12.71 9.00
C SER A 122 3.81 -12.12 10.30
N ARG A 123 5.12 -12.08 10.50
CA ARG A 123 5.74 -11.43 11.67
C ARG A 123 5.45 -9.95 11.73
N ASN A 124 5.66 -9.24 10.62
CA ASN A 124 5.38 -7.81 10.54
C ASN A 124 3.90 -7.49 10.75
N ALA A 125 2.99 -8.32 10.25
CA ALA A 125 1.56 -8.15 10.50
C ALA A 125 1.23 -8.23 11.99
N ASN A 126 1.81 -9.20 12.72
CA ASN A 126 1.62 -9.34 14.15
C ASN A 126 2.20 -8.16 14.94
N ASP A 127 3.39 -7.71 14.59
CA ASP A 127 4.03 -6.54 15.20
C ASP A 127 3.18 -5.27 14.97
N LEU A 128 2.66 -5.09 13.76
CA LEU A 128 1.77 -3.96 13.43
C LEU A 128 0.45 -4.03 14.21
N ARG A 129 -0.16 -5.22 14.30
CA ARG A 129 -1.37 -5.42 15.13
C ARG A 129 -1.10 -5.09 16.59
N ALA A 130 0.06 -5.45 17.13
CA ALA A 130 0.45 -5.15 18.50
C ALA A 130 0.64 -3.64 18.72
N LEU A 131 1.31 -2.96 17.80
CA LEU A 131 1.48 -1.50 17.82
C LEU A 131 0.14 -0.75 17.80
N LEU A 132 -0.82 -1.23 17.03
CA LEU A 132 -2.14 -0.61 16.91
C LEU A 132 -3.08 -0.94 18.06
N LYS A 133 -3.01 -2.16 18.65
CA LYS A 133 -3.86 -2.57 19.79
C LYS A 133 -3.56 -1.81 21.08
N GLY A 134 -2.30 -1.45 21.32
CA GLY A 134 -1.89 -0.85 22.61
C GLY A 134 -2.27 0.62 22.79
N LYS A 135 -2.63 1.34 21.74
CA LYS A 135 -2.73 2.81 21.78
C LYS A 135 -3.99 3.41 21.15
N GLY A 136 -4.81 2.61 20.49
CA GLY A 136 -6.01 3.09 19.78
C GLY A 136 -5.71 4.24 18.80
N TYR A 137 -6.75 4.99 18.46
CA TYR A 137 -6.62 6.15 17.55
C TYR A 137 -5.69 7.24 18.08
N SER A 138 -5.67 7.44 19.42
CA SER A 138 -4.82 8.43 20.08
C SER A 138 -3.32 8.07 20.04
N GLY A 139 -2.98 6.80 19.99
CA GLY A 139 -1.61 6.35 19.90
C GLY A 139 -1.03 6.46 18.49
N ALA A 140 -1.81 6.16 17.46
CA ALA A 140 -1.41 6.38 16.07
C ALA A 140 -1.19 7.87 15.78
N SER A 141 -2.06 8.74 16.30
CA SER A 141 -1.93 10.20 16.19
C SER A 141 -0.64 10.72 16.85
N ARG A 142 -0.29 10.22 18.03
CA ARG A 142 0.96 10.64 18.73
C ARG A 142 2.22 10.16 18.01
N LEU A 143 2.22 8.95 17.45
CA LEU A 143 3.35 8.45 16.67
C LEU A 143 3.56 9.26 15.38
N LEU A 144 2.47 9.67 14.73
CA LEU A 144 2.54 10.50 13.54
C LEU A 144 2.91 11.97 13.84
N SER A 145 2.61 12.48 15.03
CA SER A 145 2.99 13.84 15.46
C SER A 145 4.43 13.95 15.99
N SER A 146 5.09 12.82 16.21
CA SER A 146 6.51 12.76 16.66
C SER A 146 7.49 12.57 15.50
N LEU A 147 6.99 12.44 14.28
CA LEU A 147 7.76 12.39 13.02
C LEU A 147 7.89 13.78 12.41
#